data_26495b636718dd072c8d170e951cb611
#
_entry.id   26495b636718dd072c8d170e951cb611
#
_cell.length_a   1.000
_cell.length_b   1.000
_cell.length_c   1.000
_cell.angle_alpha   90.00
_cell.angle_beta   90.00
_cell.angle_gamma   90.00
#
_symmetry.space_group_name_H-M   'P 1'
#
loop_
_entity.id
_entity.type
_entity.pdbx_description
1 polymer ?
#
loop_
_entity_poly.entity_id
_entity_poly.type
_entity_poly.pdbx_seq_one_letter_code
_entity_poly.pdbx_strand_id
1 'polypeptide(L)'
;MELASVILAAGEGTRMVSDLTKILHPLAGKPIARWVLDIALELGAGETVFVVGKDSAQIHQVLGDHRVRYVYQAERKGTGHATMQARSALEGRSDLVLVCYGDMPLLEDETLRLLVDNQRAASAVLTILTLIHEDSRGFGRVIRDGAGHVLEIVEEKVCTPEQLAIQELNCGVYCFDGDWLWSHIDRIPLNPVKQEYLLTDMIGIAVADGQTVDAISIDDPDQVIGINTRIHLAQAEAVIRRRVNERLMLAGVTLQDPASSYVEPTVHVGSDTILLAGAHLSGRTIIGAGCTIGPDAVIRDSTIGDRCRVRASFLQDVALPDGSDVGPFAHLTKVGG
;
A
#
# COMPACT_ATOMS: atom_id res chain seq x y z
N MET A 1 -20.89 2.76 13.12
CA MET A 1 -20.81 2.60 11.65
C MET A 1 -19.82 1.48 11.35
N GLU A 2 -20.32 0.46 10.69
CA GLU A 2 -19.50 -0.70 10.29
C GLU A 2 -18.75 -0.38 9.01
N LEU A 3 -17.42 -0.56 9.03
CA LEU A 3 -16.53 -0.29 7.90
C LEU A 3 -16.33 -1.58 7.10
N ALA A 4 -16.41 -1.50 5.78
CA ALA A 4 -15.89 -2.50 4.87
C ALA A 4 -14.77 -1.92 4.01
N SER A 5 -13.87 -2.78 3.53
CA SER A 5 -12.80 -2.41 2.61
C SER A 5 -12.91 -3.17 1.29
N VAL A 6 -12.74 -2.46 0.17
CA VAL A 6 -12.65 -3.03 -1.18
C VAL A 6 -11.27 -2.72 -1.76
N ILE A 7 -10.48 -3.76 -2.00
CA ILE A 7 -9.14 -3.63 -2.57
C ILE A 7 -9.19 -4.05 -4.04
N LEU A 8 -8.97 -3.09 -4.93
CA LEU A 8 -9.00 -3.31 -6.38
C LEU A 8 -7.66 -3.85 -6.89
N ALA A 9 -7.63 -5.07 -7.37
CA ALA A 9 -6.42 -5.79 -7.76
C ALA A 9 -6.55 -6.61 -9.04
N ALA A 10 -7.54 -6.32 -9.90
CA ALA A 10 -7.80 -7.07 -11.13
C ALA A 10 -6.94 -6.63 -12.34
N GLY A 11 -6.02 -5.68 -12.17
CA GLY A 11 -5.14 -5.17 -13.22
C GLY A 11 -4.09 -6.19 -13.70
N GLU A 12 -3.79 -6.22 -15.02
CA GLU A 12 -2.83 -7.20 -15.61
C GLU A 12 -1.37 -6.98 -15.25
N GLY A 13 -0.97 -5.74 -15.00
CA GLY A 13 0.42 -5.42 -14.72
C GLY A 13 1.39 -5.69 -15.86
N THR A 14 0.95 -5.61 -17.11
CA THR A 14 1.76 -5.92 -18.32
C THR A 14 3.08 -5.16 -18.38
N ARG A 15 3.12 -3.95 -17.82
CA ARG A 15 4.34 -3.10 -17.75
C ARG A 15 5.41 -3.63 -16.78
N MET A 16 5.10 -4.64 -15.96
CA MET A 16 6.08 -5.32 -15.10
C MET A 16 6.97 -6.29 -15.86
N VAL A 17 6.55 -6.70 -17.05
CA VAL A 17 7.26 -7.68 -17.92
C VAL A 17 7.64 -8.92 -17.10
N SER A 18 6.63 -9.64 -16.60
CA SER A 18 6.80 -10.78 -15.69
C SER A 18 5.64 -11.75 -15.80
N ASP A 19 5.92 -13.04 -15.60
CA ASP A 19 4.92 -14.09 -15.44
C ASP A 19 4.25 -14.05 -14.05
N LEU A 20 4.93 -13.41 -13.07
CA LEU A 20 4.36 -13.19 -11.76
C LEU A 20 3.38 -12.01 -11.81
N THR A 21 2.18 -12.21 -11.28
CA THR A 21 1.17 -11.17 -11.15
C THR A 21 1.75 -9.94 -10.44
N LYS A 22 1.51 -8.73 -10.96
CA LYS A 22 2.08 -7.45 -10.48
C LYS A 22 2.05 -7.31 -8.96
N ILE A 23 0.90 -7.53 -8.36
CA ILE A 23 0.67 -7.33 -6.92
C ILE A 23 1.32 -8.39 -6.02
N LEU A 24 1.86 -9.46 -6.61
CA LEU A 24 2.58 -10.53 -5.90
C LEU A 24 4.09 -10.35 -5.90
N HIS A 25 4.63 -9.36 -6.64
CA HIS A 25 6.05 -9.06 -6.56
C HIS A 25 6.46 -8.72 -5.12
N PRO A 26 7.61 -9.25 -4.67
CA PRO A 26 8.12 -8.94 -3.33
C PRO A 26 8.52 -7.46 -3.24
N LEU A 27 8.19 -6.86 -2.11
CA LEU A 27 8.53 -5.50 -1.70
C LEU A 27 8.88 -5.55 -0.21
N ALA A 28 10.13 -5.32 0.14
CA ALA A 28 10.65 -5.39 1.52
C ALA A 28 10.16 -6.65 2.29
N GLY A 29 10.29 -7.83 1.66
CA GLY A 29 9.97 -9.13 2.26
C GLY A 29 8.50 -9.57 2.16
N LYS A 30 7.56 -8.71 1.72
CA LYS A 30 6.14 -9.04 1.55
C LYS A 30 5.68 -8.83 0.11
N PRO A 31 4.64 -9.55 -0.39
CA PRO A 31 3.98 -9.19 -1.64
C PRO A 31 3.41 -7.76 -1.60
N ILE A 32 3.45 -7.04 -2.73
CA ILE A 32 2.90 -5.66 -2.84
C ILE A 32 1.50 -5.56 -2.23
N ALA A 33 0.59 -6.45 -2.63
CA ALA A 33 -0.79 -6.41 -2.16
C ALA A 33 -0.94 -6.75 -0.68
N ARG A 34 0.03 -7.43 -0.06
CA ARG A 34 -0.01 -7.75 1.36
C ARG A 34 0.12 -6.50 2.23
N TRP A 35 0.85 -5.49 1.77
CA TRP A 35 0.95 -4.20 2.45
C TRP A 35 -0.41 -3.51 2.56
N VAL A 36 -1.13 -3.41 1.45
CA VAL A 36 -2.47 -2.79 1.41
C VAL A 36 -3.47 -3.61 2.23
N LEU A 37 -3.39 -4.93 2.12
CA LEU A 37 -4.27 -5.82 2.85
C LEU A 37 -4.05 -5.73 4.37
N ASP A 38 -2.79 -5.69 4.82
CA ASP A 38 -2.47 -5.56 6.26
C ASP A 38 -3.10 -4.29 6.82
N ILE A 39 -2.94 -3.14 6.15
CA ILE A 39 -3.52 -1.86 6.58
C ILE A 39 -5.06 -1.95 6.62
N ALA A 40 -5.70 -2.48 5.58
CA ALA A 40 -7.15 -2.62 5.54
C ALA A 40 -7.69 -3.48 6.71
N LEU A 41 -6.97 -4.54 7.08
CA LEU A 41 -7.32 -5.39 8.21
C LEU A 41 -7.07 -4.69 9.58
N GLU A 42 -6.02 -3.86 9.68
CA GLU A 42 -5.67 -3.09 10.89
C GLU A 42 -6.63 -1.93 11.14
N LEU A 43 -7.29 -1.41 10.10
CA LEU A 43 -8.37 -0.42 10.23
C LEU A 43 -9.62 -0.97 10.95
N GLY A 44 -9.70 -2.30 11.15
CA GLY A 44 -10.83 -2.94 11.80
C GLY A 44 -12.06 -3.03 10.91
N ALA A 45 -11.87 -3.14 9.59
CA ALA A 45 -12.97 -3.42 8.68
C ALA A 45 -13.62 -4.78 9.04
N GLY A 46 -14.93 -4.78 9.22
CA GLY A 46 -15.69 -6.01 9.51
C GLY A 46 -15.66 -6.99 8.33
N GLU A 47 -15.67 -6.47 7.11
CA GLU A 47 -15.54 -7.25 5.87
C GLU A 47 -14.46 -6.62 4.98
N THR A 48 -13.53 -7.43 4.47
CA THR A 48 -12.56 -7.03 3.45
C THR A 48 -12.77 -7.82 2.18
N VAL A 49 -13.01 -7.13 1.08
CA VAL A 49 -13.21 -7.72 -0.25
C VAL A 49 -12.02 -7.40 -1.14
N PHE A 50 -11.41 -8.45 -1.69
CA PHE A 50 -10.29 -8.33 -2.62
C PHE A 50 -10.78 -8.66 -4.03
N VAL A 51 -10.81 -7.65 -4.92
CA VAL A 51 -11.28 -7.81 -6.30
C VAL A 51 -10.13 -8.25 -7.18
N VAL A 52 -10.20 -9.48 -7.69
CA VAL A 52 -9.11 -10.12 -8.45
C VAL A 52 -9.51 -10.38 -9.90
N GLY A 53 -8.52 -10.48 -10.79
CA GLY A 53 -8.69 -10.86 -12.19
C GLY A 53 -8.41 -12.36 -12.42
N LYS A 54 -8.00 -12.70 -13.65
CA LYS A 54 -7.73 -14.06 -14.11
C LYS A 54 -6.71 -14.85 -13.27
N ASP A 55 -5.81 -14.16 -12.58
CA ASP A 55 -4.73 -14.76 -11.77
C ASP A 55 -5.17 -15.06 -10.33
N SER A 56 -6.48 -15.14 -10.08
CA SER A 56 -7.08 -15.32 -8.76
C SER A 56 -6.51 -16.51 -7.97
N ALA A 57 -6.22 -17.63 -8.62
CA ALA A 57 -5.67 -18.82 -7.97
C ALA A 57 -4.28 -18.56 -7.36
N GLN A 58 -3.38 -17.88 -8.09
CA GLN A 58 -2.05 -17.51 -7.59
C GLN A 58 -2.14 -16.50 -6.45
N ILE A 59 -3.04 -15.53 -6.57
CA ILE A 59 -3.28 -14.53 -5.51
C ILE A 59 -3.78 -15.22 -4.24
N HIS A 60 -4.76 -16.12 -4.37
CA HIS A 60 -5.28 -16.90 -3.24
C HIS A 60 -4.20 -17.74 -2.56
N GLN A 61 -3.32 -18.37 -3.34
CA GLN A 61 -2.24 -19.20 -2.80
C GLN A 61 -1.23 -18.38 -1.99
N VAL A 62 -0.94 -17.15 -2.41
CA VAL A 62 0.11 -16.31 -1.80
C VAL A 62 -0.45 -15.44 -0.67
N LEU A 63 -1.63 -14.84 -0.88
CA LEU A 63 -2.23 -13.90 0.09
C LEU A 63 -3.29 -14.56 0.98
N GLY A 64 -3.71 -15.81 0.71
CA GLY A 64 -4.86 -16.48 1.30
C GLY A 64 -5.04 -16.18 2.79
N ASP A 65 -5.98 -15.30 3.11
CA ASP A 65 -6.35 -14.92 4.47
C ASP A 65 -7.85 -15.19 4.63
N HIS A 66 -8.24 -15.95 5.66
CA HIS A 66 -9.63 -16.33 5.91
C HIS A 66 -10.53 -15.14 6.26
N ARG A 67 -9.95 -14.01 6.61
CA ARG A 67 -10.66 -12.74 6.89
C ARG A 67 -11.01 -11.97 5.63
N VAL A 68 -10.59 -12.47 4.45
CA VAL A 68 -10.73 -11.79 3.16
C VAL A 68 -11.64 -12.56 2.25
N ARG A 69 -12.61 -11.87 1.66
CA ARG A 69 -13.46 -12.40 0.60
C ARG A 69 -12.88 -12.01 -0.75
N TYR A 70 -12.57 -12.99 -1.57
CA TYR A 70 -12.09 -12.75 -2.93
C TYR A 70 -13.28 -12.77 -3.90
N VAL A 71 -13.40 -11.74 -4.73
CA VAL A 71 -14.41 -11.65 -5.79
C VAL A 71 -13.74 -11.50 -7.13
N TYR A 72 -14.34 -12.08 -8.17
CA TYR A 72 -13.72 -12.18 -9.48
C TYR A 72 -14.29 -11.16 -10.45
N GLN A 73 -13.44 -10.30 -11.02
CA GLN A 73 -13.76 -9.44 -12.13
C GLN A 73 -13.41 -10.16 -13.45
N ALA A 74 -14.39 -10.79 -14.07
CA ALA A 74 -14.19 -11.58 -15.30
C ALA A 74 -13.77 -10.71 -16.51
N GLU A 75 -14.40 -9.56 -16.66
CA GLU A 75 -14.14 -8.59 -17.72
C GLU A 75 -13.60 -7.30 -17.13
N ARG A 76 -12.47 -6.82 -17.63
CA ARG A 76 -11.85 -5.59 -17.15
C ARG A 76 -12.49 -4.38 -17.81
N LYS A 77 -13.56 -3.92 -17.18
CA LYS A 77 -14.31 -2.75 -17.62
C LYS A 77 -14.12 -1.54 -16.70
N GLY A 78 -12.93 -1.41 -16.11
CA GLY A 78 -12.56 -0.25 -15.27
C GLY A 78 -12.81 -0.44 -13.77
N THR A 79 -12.48 0.61 -13.01
CA THR A 79 -12.48 0.62 -11.54
C THR A 79 -13.89 0.64 -10.95
N GLY A 80 -14.84 1.32 -11.57
CA GLY A 80 -16.25 1.27 -11.21
C GLY A 80 -16.81 -0.15 -11.34
N HIS A 81 -16.56 -0.81 -12.48
CA HIS A 81 -16.97 -2.19 -12.69
C HIS A 81 -16.29 -3.15 -11.71
N ALA A 82 -15.03 -2.91 -11.34
CA ALA A 82 -14.36 -3.72 -10.32
C ALA A 82 -15.05 -3.57 -8.95
N THR A 83 -15.39 -2.35 -8.55
CA THR A 83 -16.11 -2.07 -7.31
C THR A 83 -17.49 -2.71 -7.29
N MET A 84 -18.22 -2.70 -8.42
CA MET A 84 -19.52 -3.39 -8.55
C MET A 84 -19.46 -4.89 -8.19
N GLN A 85 -18.31 -5.55 -8.41
CA GLN A 85 -18.17 -6.99 -8.06
C GLN A 85 -18.24 -7.23 -6.55
N ALA A 86 -17.95 -6.21 -5.73
CA ALA A 86 -18.02 -6.32 -4.28
C ALA A 86 -19.44 -6.18 -3.73
N ARG A 87 -20.41 -5.69 -4.53
CA ARG A 87 -21.79 -5.41 -4.08
C ARG A 87 -22.41 -6.59 -3.35
N SER A 88 -22.44 -7.77 -3.93
CA SER A 88 -23.09 -8.95 -3.34
C SER A 88 -22.52 -9.38 -1.99
N ALA A 89 -21.29 -8.95 -1.70
CA ALA A 89 -20.62 -9.22 -0.43
C ALA A 89 -20.95 -8.17 0.64
N LEU A 90 -21.19 -6.90 0.26
CA LEU A 90 -21.17 -5.75 1.16
C LEU A 90 -22.49 -5.00 1.27
N GLU A 91 -23.37 -5.04 0.24
CA GLU A 91 -24.63 -4.32 0.26
C GLU A 91 -25.50 -4.72 1.46
N GLY A 92 -25.93 -3.73 2.23
CA GLY A 92 -26.72 -3.90 3.47
C GLY A 92 -25.93 -4.51 4.64
N ARG A 93 -24.57 -4.54 4.58
CA ARG A 93 -23.72 -5.11 5.63
C ARG A 93 -22.68 -4.13 6.17
N SER A 94 -22.52 -3.00 5.56
CA SER A 94 -21.55 -1.97 5.99
C SER A 94 -22.09 -0.58 5.74
N ASP A 95 -21.92 0.29 6.73
CA ASP A 95 -22.31 1.70 6.64
C ASP A 95 -21.33 2.49 5.79
N LEU A 96 -20.03 2.11 5.84
CA LEU A 96 -18.95 2.76 5.11
C LEU A 96 -18.19 1.77 4.25
N VAL A 97 -17.79 2.20 3.05
CA VAL A 97 -17.00 1.40 2.11
C VAL A 97 -15.74 2.16 1.71
N LEU A 98 -14.58 1.71 2.23
CA LEU A 98 -13.28 2.19 1.82
C LEU A 98 -12.85 1.46 0.54
N VAL A 99 -12.54 2.20 -0.51
CA VAL A 99 -12.03 1.63 -1.78
C VAL A 99 -10.60 2.10 -2.00
N CYS A 100 -9.68 1.16 -2.19
CA CYS A 100 -8.28 1.44 -2.50
C CYS A 100 -7.71 0.45 -3.53
N TYR A 101 -6.51 0.74 -4.03
CA TYR A 101 -5.85 -0.11 -5.03
C TYR A 101 -4.81 -1.03 -4.38
N GLY A 102 -4.80 -2.30 -4.78
CA GLY A 102 -3.85 -3.31 -4.29
C GLY A 102 -2.39 -3.09 -4.71
N ASP A 103 -2.11 -2.08 -5.52
CA ASP A 103 -0.77 -1.70 -5.98
C ASP A 103 -0.22 -0.42 -5.34
N MET A 104 -0.85 0.08 -4.26
CA MET A 104 -0.44 1.26 -3.50
C MET A 104 0.07 0.88 -2.10
N PRO A 105 1.21 0.22 -1.98
CA PRO A 105 1.68 -0.40 -0.72
C PRO A 105 2.22 0.60 0.31
N LEU A 106 2.37 1.87 -0.07
CA LEU A 106 2.98 2.91 0.78
C LEU A 106 1.96 3.78 1.51
N LEU A 107 0.66 3.54 1.30
CA LEU A 107 -0.41 4.14 2.11
C LEU A 107 -0.13 3.91 3.59
N GLU A 108 -0.45 4.89 4.42
CA GLU A 108 -0.28 4.79 5.87
C GLU A 108 -1.62 4.59 6.58
N ASP A 109 -1.60 3.84 7.66
CA ASP A 109 -2.76 3.59 8.50
C ASP A 109 -3.42 4.88 8.99
N GLU A 110 -2.62 5.85 9.44
CA GLU A 110 -3.09 7.15 9.90
C GLU A 110 -3.86 7.91 8.81
N THR A 111 -3.38 7.88 7.58
CA THR A 111 -4.05 8.51 6.43
C THR A 111 -5.40 7.88 6.15
N LEU A 112 -5.47 6.55 6.15
CA LEU A 112 -6.75 5.86 5.91
C LEU A 112 -7.72 6.01 7.07
N ARG A 113 -7.23 6.05 8.32
CA ARG A 113 -8.06 6.38 9.50
C ARG A 113 -8.64 7.78 9.37
N LEU A 114 -7.81 8.77 9.03
CA LEU A 114 -8.26 10.14 8.82
C LEU A 114 -9.36 10.22 7.74
N LEU A 115 -9.21 9.51 6.62
CA LEU A 115 -10.20 9.46 5.56
C LEU A 115 -11.54 8.87 6.05
N VAL A 116 -11.49 7.75 6.78
CA VAL A 116 -12.67 7.08 7.33
C VAL A 116 -13.34 7.93 8.41
N ASP A 117 -12.57 8.54 9.30
CA ASP A 117 -13.11 9.37 10.39
C ASP A 117 -13.70 10.67 9.86
N ASN A 118 -13.11 11.25 8.81
CA ASN A 118 -13.70 12.39 8.11
C ASN A 118 -15.05 12.00 7.49
N GLN A 119 -15.13 10.87 6.79
CA GLN A 119 -16.39 10.36 6.21
C GLN A 119 -17.46 10.10 7.29
N ARG A 120 -17.07 9.61 8.47
CA ARG A 120 -18.01 9.41 9.60
C ARG A 120 -18.57 10.70 10.15
N ALA A 121 -17.75 11.76 10.16
CA ALA A 121 -18.11 13.06 10.72
C ALA A 121 -18.83 13.96 9.71
N ALA A 122 -18.56 13.79 8.43
CA ALA A 122 -19.12 14.59 7.36
C ALA A 122 -20.56 14.16 7.03
N SER A 123 -21.37 15.13 6.58
CA SER A 123 -22.65 14.85 5.93
C SER A 123 -22.48 14.59 4.42
N ALA A 124 -21.33 14.05 4.03
CA ALA A 124 -20.96 13.77 2.65
C ALA A 124 -21.27 12.30 2.31
N VAL A 125 -21.65 12.03 1.07
CA VAL A 125 -21.86 10.67 0.59
C VAL A 125 -20.55 9.99 0.17
N LEU A 126 -19.49 10.79 0.04
CA LEU A 126 -18.17 10.36 -0.41
C LEU A 126 -17.11 11.33 0.09
N THR A 127 -16.03 10.80 0.66
CA THR A 127 -14.77 11.53 0.90
C THR A 127 -13.67 10.95 0.04
N ILE A 128 -12.91 11.81 -0.64
CA ILE A 128 -11.79 11.43 -1.50
C ILE A 128 -10.46 11.80 -0.87
N LEU A 129 -9.41 10.99 -1.14
CA LEU A 129 -8.03 11.31 -0.80
C LEU A 129 -7.40 12.10 -1.95
N THR A 130 -6.83 13.27 -1.63
CA THR A 130 -6.15 14.13 -2.60
C THR A 130 -4.70 14.40 -2.20
N LEU A 131 -3.90 14.85 -3.15
CA LEU A 131 -2.53 15.32 -2.95
C LEU A 131 -2.36 16.63 -3.72
N ILE A 132 -1.77 17.64 -3.11
CA ILE A 132 -1.36 18.88 -3.80
C ILE A 132 0.11 18.72 -4.19
N HIS A 133 0.39 18.63 -5.51
CA HIS A 133 1.74 18.40 -5.99
C HIS A 133 1.95 18.96 -7.41
N GLU A 134 3.15 19.49 -7.68
CA GLU A 134 3.50 20.06 -9.00
C GLU A 134 3.63 18.96 -10.09
N ASP A 135 4.23 17.81 -9.74
CA ASP A 135 4.29 16.67 -10.64
C ASP A 135 2.97 15.88 -10.57
N SER A 136 2.25 15.89 -11.66
CA SER A 136 0.93 15.25 -11.78
C SER A 136 0.94 13.73 -11.68
N ARG A 137 2.07 13.10 -11.93
CA ARG A 137 2.25 11.63 -11.92
C ARG A 137 1.22 10.86 -12.77
N GLY A 138 0.50 11.55 -13.66
CA GLY A 138 -0.58 10.98 -14.47
C GLY A 138 -1.92 10.86 -13.75
N PHE A 139 -2.06 11.49 -12.58
CA PHE A 139 -3.31 11.48 -11.80
C PHE A 139 -4.35 12.43 -12.38
N GLY A 140 -5.63 12.10 -12.15
CA GLY A 140 -6.76 13.00 -12.44
C GLY A 140 -6.70 14.27 -11.60
N ARG A 141 -7.26 15.35 -12.15
CA ARG A 141 -7.36 16.65 -11.49
C ARG A 141 -8.68 16.76 -10.74
N VAL A 142 -8.62 17.25 -9.51
CA VAL A 142 -9.80 17.56 -8.71
C VAL A 142 -10.28 18.96 -9.07
N ILE A 143 -11.48 19.03 -9.66
CA ILE A 143 -12.09 20.30 -10.06
C ILE A 143 -12.98 20.79 -8.93
N ARG A 144 -12.82 22.06 -8.54
CA ARG A 144 -13.63 22.70 -7.51
C ARG A 144 -14.38 23.92 -8.07
N ASP A 145 -15.51 24.22 -7.45
CA ASP A 145 -16.23 25.48 -7.73
C ASP A 145 -15.56 26.67 -7.05
N GLY A 146 -16.10 27.87 -7.28
CA GLY A 146 -15.60 29.11 -6.67
C GLY A 146 -15.78 29.18 -5.14
N ALA A 147 -16.55 28.31 -4.54
CA ALA A 147 -16.75 28.17 -3.09
C ALA A 147 -15.83 27.06 -2.49
N GLY A 148 -15.09 26.31 -3.34
CA GLY A 148 -14.17 25.27 -2.92
C GLY A 148 -14.79 23.86 -2.87
N HIS A 149 -16.05 23.66 -3.27
CA HIS A 149 -16.66 22.34 -3.30
C HIS A 149 -16.12 21.52 -4.47
N VAL A 150 -15.91 20.21 -4.24
CA VAL A 150 -15.50 19.28 -5.28
C VAL A 150 -16.65 19.10 -6.27
N LEU A 151 -16.37 19.25 -7.57
CA LEU A 151 -17.35 19.11 -8.65
C LEU A 151 -17.17 17.79 -9.42
N GLU A 152 -15.95 17.50 -9.82
CA GLU A 152 -15.61 16.33 -10.62
C GLU A 152 -14.11 16.00 -10.54
N ILE A 153 -13.73 14.82 -11.02
CA ILE A 153 -12.35 14.47 -11.30
C ILE A 153 -12.20 14.30 -12.81
N VAL A 154 -11.25 15.05 -13.39
CA VAL A 154 -10.92 14.95 -14.81
C VAL A 154 -9.60 14.20 -14.98
N GLU A 155 -9.64 13.08 -15.70
CA GLU A 155 -8.47 12.27 -16.00
C GLU A 155 -7.44 13.06 -16.82
N GLU A 156 -6.16 12.99 -16.48
CA GLU A 156 -5.08 13.80 -17.10
C GLU A 156 -5.12 13.84 -18.64
N LYS A 157 -5.40 12.69 -19.28
CA LYS A 157 -5.38 12.55 -20.75
C LYS A 157 -6.48 13.35 -21.48
N VAL A 158 -7.49 13.79 -20.75
CA VAL A 158 -8.64 14.54 -21.30
C VAL A 158 -8.78 15.93 -20.69
N CYS A 159 -7.82 16.36 -19.85
CA CYS A 159 -7.77 17.68 -19.28
C CYS A 159 -7.54 18.75 -20.37
N THR A 160 -8.20 19.91 -20.21
CA THR A 160 -7.83 21.11 -20.95
C THR A 160 -6.50 21.68 -20.42
N PRO A 161 -5.83 22.60 -21.13
CA PRO A 161 -4.61 23.25 -20.63
C PRO A 161 -4.80 23.92 -19.27
N GLU A 162 -5.95 24.53 -19.01
CA GLU A 162 -6.29 25.17 -17.73
C GLU A 162 -6.44 24.13 -16.62
N GLN A 163 -7.06 22.99 -16.90
CA GLN A 163 -7.22 21.89 -15.96
C GLN A 163 -5.87 21.21 -15.64
N LEU A 164 -4.96 21.12 -16.62
CA LEU A 164 -3.61 20.57 -16.39
C LEU A 164 -2.80 21.42 -15.39
N ALA A 165 -3.10 22.72 -15.26
CA ALA A 165 -2.44 23.61 -14.30
C ALA A 165 -2.90 23.39 -12.84
N ILE A 166 -3.98 22.63 -12.62
CA ILE A 166 -4.48 22.30 -11.28
C ILE A 166 -3.52 21.31 -10.62
N GLN A 167 -3.06 21.64 -9.42
CA GLN A 167 -2.12 20.83 -8.66
C GLN A 167 -2.79 19.85 -7.68
N GLU A 168 -4.11 19.96 -7.48
CA GLU A 168 -4.84 19.02 -6.65
C GLU A 168 -5.17 17.75 -7.44
N LEU A 169 -4.57 16.65 -6.99
CA LEU A 169 -4.54 15.36 -7.68
C LEU A 169 -5.42 14.35 -6.95
N ASN A 170 -6.17 13.54 -7.70
CA ASN A 170 -6.94 12.43 -7.16
C ASN A 170 -6.02 11.23 -6.89
N CYS A 171 -5.89 10.85 -5.62
CA CYS A 171 -5.05 9.70 -5.22
C CYS A 171 -5.68 8.33 -5.50
N GLY A 172 -6.97 8.29 -5.86
CA GLY A 172 -7.65 7.01 -6.15
C GLY A 172 -8.06 6.22 -4.91
N VAL A 173 -8.12 6.86 -3.75
CA VAL A 173 -8.61 6.26 -2.50
C VAL A 173 -9.87 6.99 -2.07
N TYR A 174 -10.91 6.24 -1.73
CA TYR A 174 -12.24 6.77 -1.50
C TYR A 174 -12.89 6.11 -0.29
N CYS A 175 -13.63 6.88 0.50
CA CYS A 175 -14.54 6.34 1.50
C CYS A 175 -15.96 6.79 1.19
N PHE A 176 -16.84 5.83 0.94
CA PHE A 176 -18.23 6.07 0.57
C PHE A 176 -19.17 5.80 1.74
N ASP A 177 -20.31 6.49 1.77
CA ASP A 177 -21.51 5.99 2.39
C ASP A 177 -21.93 4.71 1.64
N GLY A 178 -22.13 3.61 2.37
CA GLY A 178 -22.36 2.30 1.78
C GLY A 178 -23.71 2.21 1.05
N ASP A 179 -24.78 2.71 1.67
CA ASP A 179 -26.12 2.68 1.08
C ASP A 179 -26.19 3.54 -0.18
N TRP A 180 -25.58 4.72 -0.13
CA TRP A 180 -25.52 5.60 -1.29
C TRP A 180 -24.68 4.97 -2.42
N LEU A 181 -23.51 4.40 -2.12
CA LEU A 181 -22.68 3.74 -3.13
C LEU A 181 -23.45 2.68 -3.90
N TRP A 182 -24.06 1.72 -3.17
CA TRP A 182 -24.70 0.57 -3.82
C TRP A 182 -25.97 0.93 -4.57
N SER A 183 -26.69 1.97 -4.14
CA SER A 183 -27.86 2.47 -4.86
C SER A 183 -27.53 3.28 -6.12
N HIS A 184 -26.30 3.79 -6.27
CA HIS A 184 -25.94 4.70 -7.36
C HIS A 184 -24.86 4.17 -8.31
N ILE A 185 -24.08 3.15 -7.91
CA ILE A 185 -22.93 2.69 -8.68
C ILE A 185 -23.27 2.21 -10.12
N ASP A 186 -24.49 1.73 -10.35
CA ASP A 186 -24.96 1.34 -11.70
C ASP A 186 -25.19 2.53 -12.63
N ARG A 187 -25.18 3.75 -12.11
CA ARG A 187 -25.30 4.99 -12.88
C ARG A 187 -23.99 5.43 -13.53
N ILE A 188 -22.86 4.80 -13.17
CA ILE A 188 -21.57 5.10 -13.81
C ILE A 188 -21.70 4.87 -15.31
N PRO A 189 -21.45 5.89 -16.17
CA PRO A 189 -21.53 5.74 -17.60
C PRO A 189 -20.33 4.95 -18.13
N LEU A 190 -20.52 4.24 -19.24
CA LEU A 190 -19.40 3.66 -19.98
C LEU A 190 -18.61 4.79 -20.66
N ASN A 191 -17.36 4.98 -20.24
CA ASN A 191 -16.49 5.97 -20.87
C ASN A 191 -16.28 5.62 -22.36
N PRO A 192 -16.63 6.50 -23.31
CA PRO A 192 -16.63 6.15 -24.73
C PRO A 192 -15.22 5.96 -25.31
N VAL A 193 -14.21 6.53 -24.69
CA VAL A 193 -12.81 6.46 -25.16
C VAL A 193 -12.10 5.23 -24.59
N LYS A 194 -12.21 5.01 -23.28
CA LYS A 194 -11.55 3.89 -22.59
C LYS A 194 -12.36 2.59 -22.65
N GLN A 195 -13.66 2.65 -22.94
CA GLN A 195 -14.61 1.54 -22.81
C GLN A 195 -14.63 0.95 -21.40
N GLU A 196 -14.54 1.83 -20.38
CA GLU A 196 -14.43 1.49 -18.97
C GLU A 196 -15.45 2.28 -18.14
N TYR A 197 -15.92 1.70 -17.05
CA TYR A 197 -16.68 2.36 -16.00
C TYR A 197 -15.69 2.91 -14.97
N LEU A 198 -15.56 4.23 -14.88
CA LEU A 198 -14.59 4.88 -14.00
C LEU A 198 -15.23 5.17 -12.64
N LEU A 199 -14.60 4.74 -11.56
CA LEU A 199 -15.12 5.01 -10.20
C LEU A 199 -15.14 6.52 -9.88
N THR A 200 -14.27 7.30 -10.53
CA THR A 200 -14.23 8.77 -10.44
C THR A 200 -15.53 9.44 -10.89
N ASP A 201 -16.33 8.80 -11.76
CA ASP A 201 -17.61 9.34 -12.21
C ASP A 201 -18.66 9.41 -11.08
N MET A 202 -18.46 8.65 -9.96
CA MET A 202 -19.32 8.74 -8.79
C MET A 202 -19.35 10.14 -8.18
N ILE A 203 -18.25 10.91 -8.29
CA ILE A 203 -18.18 12.28 -7.82
C ILE A 203 -19.19 13.17 -8.59
N GLY A 204 -19.14 13.11 -9.91
CA GLY A 204 -20.07 13.84 -10.76
C GLY A 204 -21.54 13.44 -10.53
N ILE A 205 -21.80 12.14 -10.26
CA ILE A 205 -23.13 11.64 -9.90
C ILE A 205 -23.61 12.23 -8.58
N ALA A 206 -22.75 12.27 -7.56
CA ALA A 206 -23.08 12.86 -6.26
C ALA A 206 -23.42 14.36 -6.39
N VAL A 207 -22.59 15.09 -7.11
CA VAL A 207 -22.80 16.54 -7.34
C VAL A 207 -24.08 16.80 -8.12
N ALA A 208 -24.38 16.01 -9.16
CA ALA A 208 -25.61 16.13 -9.94
C ALA A 208 -26.87 15.86 -9.12
N ASP A 209 -26.78 15.02 -8.09
CA ASP A 209 -27.86 14.73 -7.15
C ASP A 209 -27.92 15.74 -5.98
N GLY A 210 -27.11 16.80 -6.00
CA GLY A 210 -27.03 17.80 -4.94
C GLY A 210 -26.43 17.28 -3.64
N GLN A 211 -25.69 16.18 -3.69
CA GLN A 211 -24.99 15.60 -2.55
C GLN A 211 -23.61 16.25 -2.36
N THR A 212 -23.11 16.23 -1.14
CA THR A 212 -21.79 16.73 -0.81
C THR A 212 -20.72 15.66 -1.03
N VAL A 213 -19.62 16.06 -1.69
CA VAL A 213 -18.38 15.31 -1.78
C VAL A 213 -17.31 16.05 -0.98
N ASP A 214 -16.69 15.36 -0.03
CA ASP A 214 -15.60 15.91 0.76
C ASP A 214 -14.24 15.41 0.27
N ALA A 215 -13.18 16.11 0.66
CA ALA A 215 -11.80 15.75 0.27
C ALA A 215 -10.83 16.06 1.40
N ILE A 216 -9.94 15.13 1.67
CA ILE A 216 -8.78 15.35 2.54
C ILE A 216 -7.51 15.30 1.71
N SER A 217 -6.59 16.22 1.97
CA SER A 217 -5.30 16.28 1.30
C SER A 217 -4.20 15.72 2.19
N ILE A 218 -3.29 14.94 1.61
CA ILE A 218 -2.06 14.48 2.26
C ILE A 218 -0.87 15.31 1.79
N ASP A 219 0.16 15.36 2.64
CA ASP A 219 1.40 16.09 2.36
C ASP A 219 2.53 15.19 1.84
N ASP A 220 2.49 13.87 2.15
CA ASP A 220 3.53 12.92 1.72
C ASP A 220 3.18 12.27 0.38
N PRO A 221 3.82 12.70 -0.73
CA PRO A 221 3.55 12.19 -2.06
C PRO A 221 4.02 10.73 -2.26
N ASP A 222 4.85 10.21 -1.37
CA ASP A 222 5.32 8.83 -1.47
C ASP A 222 4.20 7.83 -1.18
N GLN A 223 3.22 8.20 -0.34
CA GLN A 223 2.11 7.33 0.03
C GLN A 223 1.28 6.86 -1.18
N VAL A 224 1.22 7.66 -2.22
CA VAL A 224 0.38 7.40 -3.40
C VAL A 224 1.16 6.84 -4.60
N ILE A 225 2.37 6.35 -4.38
CA ILE A 225 3.13 5.65 -5.43
C ILE A 225 2.43 4.33 -5.77
N GLY A 226 1.77 4.30 -6.93
CA GLY A 226 1.21 3.08 -7.51
C GLY A 226 2.28 2.29 -8.28
N ILE A 227 2.51 1.03 -7.91
CA ILE A 227 3.54 0.19 -8.55
C ILE A 227 3.01 -0.37 -9.86
N ASN A 228 3.49 0.19 -10.97
CA ASN A 228 3.12 -0.23 -12.33
C ASN A 228 4.31 -0.74 -13.15
N THR A 229 5.54 -0.44 -12.72
CA THR A 229 6.79 -0.83 -13.39
C THR A 229 7.82 -1.26 -12.36
N ARG A 230 8.93 -1.88 -12.81
CA ARG A 230 10.08 -2.19 -11.96
C ARG A 230 10.75 -0.94 -11.39
N ILE A 231 10.64 0.21 -12.08
CA ILE A 231 11.12 1.50 -11.57
C ILE A 231 10.31 1.92 -10.36
N HIS A 232 8.97 1.87 -10.44
CA HIS A 232 8.10 2.19 -9.31
C HIS A 232 8.32 1.21 -8.14
N LEU A 233 8.59 -0.08 -8.43
CA LEU A 233 8.91 -1.06 -7.41
C LEU A 233 10.19 -0.68 -6.65
N ALA A 234 11.25 -0.27 -7.38
CA ALA A 234 12.51 0.16 -6.76
C ALA A 234 12.35 1.46 -5.94
N GLN A 235 11.50 2.38 -6.41
CA GLN A 235 11.15 3.60 -5.66
C GLN A 235 10.44 3.26 -4.34
N ALA A 236 9.44 2.39 -4.41
CA ALA A 236 8.70 1.93 -3.21
C ALA A 236 9.62 1.21 -2.21
N GLU A 237 10.54 0.37 -2.70
CA GLU A 237 11.56 -0.28 -1.87
C GLU A 237 12.44 0.73 -1.13
N ALA A 238 12.86 1.81 -1.81
CA ALA A 238 13.66 2.86 -1.21
C ALA A 238 12.88 3.62 -0.12
N VAL A 239 11.59 3.88 -0.33
CA VAL A 239 10.72 4.54 0.67
C VAL A 239 10.57 3.67 1.91
N ILE A 240 10.24 2.37 1.76
CA ILE A 240 10.10 1.47 2.89
C ILE A 240 11.42 1.36 3.67
N ARG A 241 12.54 1.19 2.96
CA ARG A 241 13.87 1.14 3.58
C ARG A 241 14.15 2.40 4.40
N ARG A 242 13.84 3.59 3.85
CA ARG A 242 14.00 4.84 4.59
C ARG A 242 13.16 4.85 5.86
N ARG A 243 11.86 4.53 5.78
CA ARG A 243 10.94 4.49 6.92
C ARG A 243 11.40 3.49 8.01
N VAL A 244 11.85 2.31 7.61
CA VAL A 244 12.38 1.29 8.54
C VAL A 244 13.65 1.76 9.22
N ASN A 245 14.61 2.31 8.45
CA ASN A 245 15.88 2.78 9.00
C ASN A 245 15.69 3.97 9.94
N GLU A 246 14.81 4.92 9.62
CA GLU A 246 14.45 6.04 10.50
C GLU A 246 13.84 5.55 11.82
N ARG A 247 12.90 4.61 11.75
CA ARG A 247 12.32 3.98 12.95
C ARG A 247 13.39 3.33 13.82
N LEU A 248 14.34 2.61 13.24
CA LEU A 248 15.44 1.98 13.98
C LEU A 248 16.36 3.01 14.64
N MET A 249 16.71 4.07 13.91
CA MET A 249 17.54 5.16 14.46
C MET A 249 16.84 5.87 15.62
N LEU A 250 15.54 6.14 15.51
CA LEU A 250 14.74 6.71 16.61
C LEU A 250 14.62 5.77 17.82
N ALA A 251 14.75 4.45 17.60
CA ALA A 251 14.77 3.44 18.65
C ALA A 251 16.18 3.19 19.25
N GLY A 252 17.17 4.01 18.89
CA GLY A 252 18.53 3.95 19.48
C GLY A 252 19.50 3.03 18.74
N VAL A 253 19.19 2.63 17.49
CA VAL A 253 20.13 1.89 16.64
C VAL A 253 20.97 2.87 15.83
N THR A 254 22.28 2.65 15.75
CA THR A 254 23.16 3.46 14.90
C THR A 254 23.31 2.80 13.53
N LEU A 255 22.91 3.47 12.46
CA LEU A 255 23.17 3.07 11.08
C LEU A 255 24.32 3.91 10.51
N GLN A 256 25.44 3.28 10.18
CA GLN A 256 26.60 3.97 9.62
C GLN A 256 26.30 4.53 8.22
N ASP A 257 25.59 3.75 7.41
CA ASP A 257 25.13 4.13 6.08
C ASP A 257 23.69 3.63 5.87
N PRO A 258 22.67 4.46 6.16
CA PRO A 258 21.28 4.08 5.96
C PRO A 258 20.93 3.75 4.50
N ALA A 259 21.66 4.32 3.52
CA ALA A 259 21.37 4.08 2.11
C ALA A 259 21.76 2.67 1.66
N SER A 260 22.81 2.08 2.25
CA SER A 260 23.26 0.71 1.97
C SER A 260 22.80 -0.33 2.99
N SER A 261 22.04 0.06 4.02
CA SER A 261 21.48 -0.83 5.02
C SER A 261 20.08 -1.29 4.60
N TYR A 262 19.90 -2.60 4.40
CA TYR A 262 18.65 -3.23 4.00
C TYR A 262 18.07 -4.00 5.19
N VAL A 263 17.05 -3.45 5.82
CA VAL A 263 16.39 -4.08 6.96
C VAL A 263 14.90 -4.23 6.65
N GLU A 264 14.40 -5.46 6.66
CA GLU A 264 12.98 -5.70 6.47
C GLU A 264 12.16 -5.23 7.68
N PRO A 265 10.90 -4.80 7.50
CA PRO A 265 10.05 -4.27 8.58
C PRO A 265 9.79 -5.25 9.73
N THR A 266 9.92 -6.54 9.47
CA THR A 266 9.72 -7.63 10.44
C THR A 266 10.91 -7.84 11.37
N VAL A 267 12.06 -7.22 11.06
CA VAL A 267 13.31 -7.36 11.84
C VAL A 267 13.26 -6.46 13.08
N HIS A 268 13.72 -7.01 14.19
CA HIS A 268 13.89 -6.28 15.44
C HIS A 268 15.38 -6.12 15.73
N VAL A 269 15.79 -4.91 16.13
CA VAL A 269 17.16 -4.60 16.49
C VAL A 269 17.17 -3.88 17.85
N GLY A 270 17.95 -4.39 18.80
CA GLY A 270 18.10 -3.81 20.13
C GLY A 270 18.88 -2.49 20.10
N SER A 271 18.63 -1.65 21.12
CA SER A 271 19.30 -0.35 21.30
C SER A 271 20.82 -0.48 21.39
N ASP A 272 21.53 0.60 21.09
CA ASP A 272 23.01 0.67 21.08
C ASP A 272 23.69 -0.30 20.09
N THR A 273 22.92 -0.97 19.24
CA THR A 273 23.45 -1.79 18.15
C THR A 273 23.86 -0.89 16.98
N ILE A 274 25.02 -1.22 16.39
CA ILE A 274 25.58 -0.51 15.25
C ILE A 274 25.44 -1.39 13.99
N LEU A 275 24.73 -0.91 13.01
CA LEU A 275 24.67 -1.51 11.67
C LEU A 275 25.67 -0.79 10.77
N LEU A 276 26.71 -1.50 10.34
CA LEU A 276 27.71 -1.01 9.41
C LEU A 276 27.20 -1.12 7.97
N ALA A 277 27.87 -0.43 7.03
CA ALA A 277 27.49 -0.40 5.63
C ALA A 277 27.30 -1.81 5.02
N GLY A 278 26.30 -1.98 4.18
CA GLY A 278 26.00 -3.25 3.51
C GLY A 278 25.34 -4.31 4.41
N ALA A 279 24.89 -3.95 5.61
CA ALA A 279 24.11 -4.89 6.43
C ALA A 279 22.75 -5.22 5.78
N HIS A 280 22.44 -6.52 5.64
CA HIS A 280 21.18 -7.00 5.08
C HIS A 280 20.49 -7.94 6.10
N LEU A 281 19.42 -7.46 6.71
CA LEU A 281 18.67 -8.16 7.75
C LEU A 281 17.24 -8.46 7.27
N SER A 282 16.85 -9.72 7.26
CA SER A 282 15.57 -10.14 6.66
C SER A 282 14.86 -11.25 7.43
N GLY A 283 13.59 -11.48 7.08
CA GLY A 283 12.75 -12.50 7.68
C GLY A 283 12.40 -12.21 9.14
N ARG A 284 12.40 -13.23 9.98
CA ARG A 284 12.10 -13.13 11.43
C ARG A 284 13.36 -12.91 12.26
N THR A 285 14.29 -12.11 11.74
CA THR A 285 15.56 -11.84 12.41
C THR A 285 15.37 -10.94 13.65
N ILE A 286 16.02 -11.33 14.73
CA ILE A 286 16.08 -10.54 15.97
C ILE A 286 17.56 -10.34 16.31
N ILE A 287 17.97 -9.08 16.49
CA ILE A 287 19.32 -8.69 16.92
C ILE A 287 19.20 -8.09 18.33
N GLY A 288 20.01 -8.57 19.25
CA GLY A 288 20.07 -8.04 20.62
C GLY A 288 20.67 -6.64 20.72
N ALA A 289 20.83 -6.14 21.92
CA ALA A 289 21.37 -4.83 22.22
C ALA A 289 22.92 -4.81 22.18
N GLY A 290 23.50 -3.65 21.86
CA GLY A 290 24.95 -3.43 21.90
C GLY A 290 25.76 -4.26 20.88
N CYS A 291 25.13 -4.73 19.82
CA CYS A 291 25.79 -5.51 18.77
C CYS A 291 26.53 -4.63 17.77
N THR A 292 27.44 -5.23 17.00
CA THR A 292 28.05 -4.64 15.80
C THR A 292 27.82 -5.59 14.63
N ILE A 293 27.00 -5.19 13.68
CA ILE A 293 26.57 -6.00 12.53
C ILE A 293 27.10 -5.39 11.23
N GLY A 294 27.86 -6.14 10.47
CA GLY A 294 28.49 -5.68 9.24
C GLY A 294 30.00 -5.41 9.41
N PRO A 295 30.68 -4.83 8.37
CA PRO A 295 30.08 -4.54 7.07
C PRO A 295 29.66 -5.82 6.33
N ASP A 296 28.80 -5.68 5.33
CA ASP A 296 28.40 -6.76 4.40
C ASP A 296 27.92 -8.06 5.11
N ALA A 297 27.23 -7.92 6.24
CA ALA A 297 26.63 -9.06 6.93
C ALA A 297 25.21 -9.30 6.39
N VAL A 298 24.91 -10.55 6.03
CA VAL A 298 23.59 -11.02 5.62
C VAL A 298 23.04 -11.95 6.68
N ILE A 299 21.94 -11.54 7.33
CA ILE A 299 21.32 -12.31 8.42
C ILE A 299 19.84 -12.48 8.12
N ARG A 300 19.40 -13.74 8.06
CA ARG A 300 18.03 -14.11 7.75
C ARG A 300 17.48 -15.10 8.78
N ASP A 301 16.22 -14.90 9.19
CA ASP A 301 15.47 -15.81 10.07
C ASP A 301 16.26 -16.29 11.29
N SER A 302 17.09 -15.41 11.89
CA SER A 302 18.07 -15.75 12.91
C SER A 302 17.89 -14.92 14.16
N THR A 303 18.31 -15.45 15.31
CA THR A 303 18.33 -14.75 16.59
C THR A 303 19.78 -14.54 17.03
N ILE A 304 20.16 -13.29 17.18
CA ILE A 304 21.50 -12.87 17.61
C ILE A 304 21.37 -12.27 19.01
N GLY A 305 22.08 -12.82 19.99
CA GLY A 305 22.08 -12.35 21.36
C GLY A 305 22.71 -10.96 21.52
N ASP A 306 22.81 -10.48 22.76
CA ASP A 306 23.38 -9.17 23.07
C ASP A 306 24.90 -9.12 22.86
N ARG A 307 25.44 -7.93 22.57
CA ARG A 307 26.88 -7.65 22.47
C ARG A 307 27.64 -8.56 21.48
N CYS A 308 26.95 -9.06 20.47
CA CYS A 308 27.53 -9.88 19.42
C CYS A 308 28.24 -9.03 18.36
N ARG A 309 29.22 -9.63 17.67
CA ARG A 309 29.83 -9.08 16.47
C ARG A 309 29.64 -10.05 15.30
N VAL A 310 29.11 -9.56 14.19
CA VAL A 310 28.94 -10.35 12.96
C VAL A 310 29.50 -9.54 11.79
N ARG A 311 30.58 -10.05 11.17
CA ARG A 311 31.32 -9.33 10.11
C ARG A 311 31.30 -10.11 8.81
N ALA A 312 30.95 -9.47 7.68
CA ALA A 312 31.04 -9.99 6.31
C ALA A 312 30.69 -11.51 6.23
N SER A 313 29.55 -11.90 6.73
CA SER A 313 29.16 -13.30 6.90
C SER A 313 27.69 -13.51 6.53
N PHE A 314 27.36 -14.75 6.15
CA PHE A 314 25.99 -15.17 5.87
C PHE A 314 25.48 -16.08 7.01
N LEU A 315 24.36 -15.67 7.62
CA LEU A 315 23.69 -16.41 8.70
C LEU A 315 22.22 -16.65 8.32
N GLN A 316 21.78 -17.89 8.38
CA GLN A 316 20.38 -18.23 8.15
C GLN A 316 19.91 -19.32 9.12
N ASP A 317 18.72 -19.10 9.72
CA ASP A 317 18.07 -20.03 10.66
C ASP A 317 18.97 -20.43 11.85
N VAL A 318 19.79 -19.49 12.35
CA VAL A 318 20.72 -19.75 13.48
C VAL A 318 20.38 -18.92 14.71
N ALA A 319 20.82 -19.41 15.87
CA ALA A 319 20.79 -18.67 17.12
C ALA A 319 22.22 -18.52 17.64
N LEU A 320 22.65 -17.28 17.88
CA LEU A 320 23.94 -16.97 18.49
C LEU A 320 23.71 -16.49 19.93
N PRO A 321 24.42 -17.06 20.91
CA PRO A 321 24.40 -16.60 22.29
C PRO A 321 25.06 -15.21 22.42
N ASP A 322 24.80 -14.53 23.56
CA ASP A 322 25.40 -13.24 23.89
C ASP A 322 26.93 -13.26 23.77
N GLY A 323 27.46 -12.15 23.28
CA GLY A 323 28.90 -11.95 23.15
C GLY A 323 29.58 -12.75 22.04
N SER A 324 28.81 -13.41 21.18
CA SER A 324 29.38 -14.17 20.04
C SER A 324 30.14 -13.27 19.07
N ASP A 325 31.26 -13.74 18.55
CA ASP A 325 32.06 -13.07 17.52
C ASP A 325 32.15 -13.98 16.27
N VAL A 326 31.52 -13.57 15.18
CA VAL A 326 31.36 -14.34 13.94
C VAL A 326 31.97 -13.61 12.77
N GLY A 327 32.74 -14.34 11.98
CA GLY A 327 33.31 -13.86 10.73
C GLY A 327 34.75 -13.34 10.84
N PRO A 328 35.32 -12.79 9.76
CA PRO A 328 34.64 -12.64 8.46
C PRO A 328 34.51 -13.96 7.70
N PHE A 329 33.63 -13.97 6.68
CA PHE A 329 33.42 -15.06 5.71
C PHE A 329 32.86 -16.38 6.31
N ALA A 330 32.18 -16.29 7.46
CA ALA A 330 31.42 -17.42 7.97
C ALA A 330 30.13 -17.62 7.15
N HIS A 331 29.80 -18.90 6.93
CA HIS A 331 28.52 -19.30 6.34
C HIS A 331 27.85 -20.26 7.33
N LEU A 332 26.90 -19.75 8.09
CA LEU A 332 26.20 -20.50 9.12
C LEU A 332 24.74 -20.68 8.70
N THR A 333 24.34 -21.93 8.59
CA THR A 333 22.94 -22.32 8.34
C THR A 333 22.57 -23.43 9.30
N LYS A 334 21.27 -23.49 9.67
CA LYS A 334 20.79 -24.67 10.40
C LYS A 334 20.96 -25.88 9.49
N VAL A 335 21.88 -26.80 9.84
CA VAL A 335 21.99 -28.10 9.17
C VAL A 335 20.66 -28.80 9.40
N GLY A 336 19.93 -29.12 8.31
CA GLY A 336 18.69 -29.85 8.37
C GLY A 336 18.91 -31.18 9.14
N GLY A 337 18.13 -31.35 10.22
CA GLY A 337 18.03 -32.62 10.90
C GLY A 337 17.04 -33.55 10.20
#